data_4e7cd1bc03c66beb6dfa123f7a40ee5a
#
_entry.id   4e7cd1bc03c66beb6dfa123f7a40ee5a
#
_cell.length_a   1.000
_cell.length_b   1.000
_cell.length_c   1.000
_cell.angle_alpha   90.00
_cell.angle_beta   90.00
_cell.angle_gamma   90.00
#
_symmetry.space_group_name_H-M   'P 1'
#
loop_
_entity.id
_entity.type
_entity.pdbx_description
1 polymer ?
#
loop_
_entity_poly.entity_id
_entity_poly.type
_entity_poly.pdbx_seq_one_letter_code
_entity_poly.pdbx_strand_id
1 'polypeptide(L)'
;GACPDRQCLGSKPCPALRADHGDYIELLRALRAVPGVKKVFVRSGVRFDYVMLDAAGGREFLSDLCEHHVSGQLKVAPEHTSDRVLELMRKSDHATYREFADAYAETNRKLGKKQYLIPYYIAGHPGATLEDALHTALELKKTGFVPDQVQDFYPTPGTLATCMYHTGLDPFTMRAIHVARGARE
;
A
#
# COMPACT_ATOMS: atom_id res chain seq x y z
N GLY A 1 -5.69 20.67 11.71
CA GLY A 1 -6.93 19.96 11.45
C GLY A 1 -6.93 19.35 10.05
N ALA A 2 -7.65 18.27 9.85
CA ALA A 2 -7.78 17.66 8.53
C ALA A 2 -8.61 18.56 7.60
N CYS A 3 -8.22 18.63 6.33
CA CYS A 3 -9.03 19.29 5.31
C CYS A 3 -10.30 18.47 5.07
N PRO A 4 -11.49 19.09 5.04
CA PRO A 4 -12.75 18.36 4.87
C PRO A 4 -12.93 17.78 3.45
N ASP A 5 -12.28 18.38 2.46
CA ASP A 5 -12.46 18.15 1.03
C ASP A 5 -11.22 17.59 0.31
N ARG A 6 -10.12 17.31 1.04
CA ARG A 6 -8.86 16.87 0.44
C ARG A 6 -8.29 15.64 1.13
N GLN A 7 -7.73 14.76 0.31
CA GLN A 7 -6.85 13.68 0.78
C GLN A 7 -5.40 14.15 0.79
N CYS A 8 -4.65 13.71 1.82
CA CYS A 8 -3.20 13.95 1.87
C CYS A 8 -2.46 13.02 0.90
N LEU A 9 -2.87 11.74 0.86
CA LEU A 9 -2.32 10.70 0.01
C LEU A 9 -3.42 10.16 -0.92
N GLY A 10 -3.03 9.64 -2.05
CA GLY A 10 -3.92 9.10 -3.08
C GLY A 10 -3.22 9.14 -4.44
N SER A 11 -3.96 9.03 -5.54
CA SER A 11 -3.40 9.13 -6.90
C SER A 11 -2.72 10.48 -7.18
N LYS A 12 -3.17 11.54 -6.50
CA LYS A 12 -2.57 12.87 -6.55
C LYS A 12 -2.32 13.36 -5.14
N PRO A 13 -1.11 13.19 -4.59
CA PRO A 13 -0.77 13.66 -3.26
C PRO A 13 -1.01 15.17 -3.10
N CYS A 14 -1.42 15.58 -1.90
CA CYS A 14 -1.61 17.00 -1.62
C CYS A 14 -0.27 17.75 -1.71
N PRO A 15 -0.16 18.82 -2.49
CA PRO A 15 1.09 19.57 -2.63
C PRO A 15 1.55 20.24 -1.34
N ALA A 16 0.67 20.40 -0.35
CA ALA A 16 1.01 20.91 0.97
C ALA A 16 1.45 19.82 1.96
N LEU A 17 1.37 18.54 1.55
CA LEU A 17 1.86 17.44 2.39
C LEU A 17 3.40 17.48 2.44
N ARG A 18 3.93 17.54 3.65
CA ARG A 18 5.35 17.34 3.90
C ARG A 18 5.54 15.92 4.42
N ALA A 19 6.16 15.09 3.61
CA ALA A 19 6.55 13.75 4.02
C ALA A 19 7.90 13.82 4.73
N ASP A 20 7.97 13.24 5.91
CA ASP A 20 9.17 13.22 6.76
C ASP A 20 9.14 11.95 7.61
N HIS A 21 10.23 11.19 7.59
CA HIS A 21 10.40 9.98 8.40
C HIS A 21 11.41 10.20 9.56
N GLY A 22 11.93 11.41 9.77
CA GLY A 22 12.94 11.70 10.79
C GLY A 22 12.53 11.21 12.17
N ASP A 23 11.38 11.66 12.66
CA ASP A 23 10.86 11.24 13.97
C ASP A 23 10.67 9.72 14.08
N TYR A 24 10.25 9.06 12.99
CA TYR A 24 10.06 7.61 12.98
C TYR A 24 11.39 6.86 13.03
N ILE A 25 12.39 7.31 12.28
CA ILE A 25 13.76 6.77 12.34
C ILE A 25 14.33 6.93 13.76
N GLU A 26 14.20 8.11 14.34
CA GLU A 26 14.67 8.38 15.72
C GLU A 26 13.97 7.47 16.73
N LEU A 27 12.65 7.31 16.64
CA LEU A 27 11.88 6.39 17.48
C LEU A 27 12.41 4.95 17.38
N LEU A 28 12.60 4.45 16.17
CA LEU A 28 13.08 3.09 15.95
C LEU A 28 14.50 2.90 16.51
N ARG A 29 15.37 3.89 16.36
CA ARG A 29 16.72 3.90 16.93
C ARG A 29 16.69 3.91 18.46
N ALA A 30 15.85 4.76 19.05
CA ALA A 30 15.65 4.82 20.49
C ALA A 30 15.14 3.50 21.06
N LEU A 31 14.18 2.85 20.40
CA LEU A 31 13.66 1.55 20.81
C LEU A 31 14.75 0.46 20.77
N ARG A 32 15.64 0.48 19.79
CA ARG A 32 16.79 -0.44 19.72
C ARG A 32 17.80 -0.24 20.84
N ALA A 33 17.93 1.01 21.31
CA ALA A 33 18.87 1.37 22.36
C ALA A 33 18.39 1.03 23.78
N VAL A 34 17.12 0.64 23.96
CA VAL A 34 16.59 0.27 25.28
C VAL A 34 17.29 -0.97 25.81
N PRO A 35 17.86 -0.94 27.03
CA PRO A 35 18.52 -2.10 27.64
C PRO A 35 17.62 -3.32 27.67
N GLY A 36 18.14 -4.48 27.22
CA GLY A 36 17.39 -5.73 27.16
C GLY A 36 16.59 -5.96 25.89
N VAL A 37 16.36 -4.93 25.06
CA VAL A 37 15.73 -5.08 23.75
C VAL A 37 16.76 -5.66 22.76
N LYS A 38 16.47 -6.83 22.23
CA LYS A 38 17.36 -7.51 21.26
C LYS A 38 17.02 -7.15 19.81
N LYS A 39 15.73 -6.99 19.49
CA LYS A 39 15.23 -6.69 18.14
C LYS A 39 13.93 -5.90 18.22
N VAL A 40 13.78 -4.99 17.28
CA VAL A 40 12.53 -4.24 17.04
C VAL A 40 12.14 -4.50 15.60
N PHE A 41 11.00 -5.14 15.39
CA PHE A 41 10.53 -5.49 14.04
C PHE A 41 9.32 -4.68 13.63
N VAL A 42 9.38 -4.14 12.43
CA VAL A 42 8.25 -3.58 11.69
C VAL A 42 7.78 -4.63 10.71
N ARG A 43 6.59 -5.21 10.95
CA ARG A 43 6.05 -6.30 10.12
C ARG A 43 5.13 -5.85 9.01
N SER A 44 4.41 -4.75 9.25
CA SER A 44 3.40 -4.21 8.34
C SER A 44 3.13 -2.74 8.67
N GLY A 45 2.21 -2.12 7.92
CA GLY A 45 1.78 -0.74 8.18
C GLY A 45 2.69 0.33 7.56
N VAL A 46 3.73 -0.07 6.83
CA VAL A 46 4.54 0.89 6.08
C VAL A 46 3.72 1.45 4.91
N ARG A 47 3.52 2.76 4.93
CA ARG A 47 2.90 3.52 3.84
C ARG A 47 3.95 3.77 2.77
N PHE A 48 4.06 2.85 1.82
CA PHE A 48 5.06 2.93 0.75
C PHE A 48 4.95 4.22 -0.08
N ASP A 49 3.73 4.70 -0.31
CA ASP A 49 3.46 5.96 -0.99
C ASP A 49 4.00 7.18 -0.21
N TYR A 50 3.90 7.17 1.11
CA TYR A 50 4.48 8.22 1.95
C TYR A 50 6.02 8.15 1.96
N VAL A 51 6.60 6.94 1.96
CA VAL A 51 8.06 6.76 1.85
C VAL A 51 8.58 7.33 0.53
N MET A 52 7.88 7.09 -0.59
CA MET A 52 8.29 7.59 -1.91
C MET A 52 8.13 9.11 -2.05
N LEU A 53 7.24 9.73 -1.28
CA LEU A 53 7.07 11.19 -1.25
C LEU A 53 8.13 11.90 -0.41
N ASP A 54 8.78 11.21 0.52
CA ASP A 54 9.84 11.78 1.35
C ASP A 54 11.17 11.80 0.60
N ALA A 55 11.40 12.87 -0.14
CA ALA A 55 12.60 13.03 -0.97
C ALA A 55 13.91 13.12 -0.13
N ALA A 56 13.81 13.57 1.11
CA ALA A 56 14.97 13.77 2.00
C ALA A 56 15.28 12.53 2.84
N GLY A 57 14.27 11.95 3.51
CA GLY A 57 14.43 10.90 4.51
C GLY A 57 13.96 9.51 4.05
N GLY A 58 13.17 9.40 3.00
CA GLY A 58 12.55 8.12 2.58
C GLY A 58 13.57 7.01 2.26
N ARG A 59 14.69 7.35 1.63
CA ARG A 59 15.78 6.40 1.35
C ARG A 59 16.53 5.99 2.61
N GLU A 60 16.77 6.91 3.54
CA GLU A 60 17.39 6.63 4.82
C GLU A 60 16.46 5.72 5.64
N PHE A 61 15.18 6.06 5.72
CA PHE A 61 14.18 5.22 6.38
C PHE A 61 14.16 3.80 5.82
N LEU A 62 14.14 3.66 4.49
CA LEU A 62 14.13 2.35 3.84
C LEU A 62 15.39 1.54 4.15
N SER A 63 16.55 2.20 4.20
CA SER A 63 17.82 1.57 4.57
C SER A 63 17.81 1.09 6.03
N ASP A 64 17.44 1.96 6.99
CA ASP A 64 17.36 1.62 8.42
C ASP A 64 16.33 0.52 8.68
N LEU A 65 15.18 0.58 7.99
CA LEU A 65 14.13 -0.44 8.03
C LEU A 65 14.66 -1.82 7.60
N CYS A 66 15.26 -1.90 6.41
CA CYS A 66 15.80 -3.16 5.87
C CYS A 66 16.95 -3.69 6.72
N GLU A 67 17.83 -2.83 7.20
CA GLU A 67 19.01 -3.25 7.96
C GLU A 67 18.65 -3.82 9.32
N HIS A 68 17.68 -3.22 10.00
CA HIS A 68 17.45 -3.48 11.42
C HIS A 68 16.07 -3.99 11.79
N HIS A 69 15.04 -3.72 10.96
CA HIS A 69 13.64 -3.84 11.38
C HIS A 69 12.81 -4.84 10.60
N VAL A 70 13.35 -5.44 9.54
CA VAL A 70 12.66 -6.50 8.77
C VAL A 70 13.27 -7.86 9.09
N SER A 71 12.42 -8.80 9.53
CA SER A 71 12.82 -10.16 9.91
C SER A 71 12.86 -11.17 8.76
N GLY A 72 12.83 -10.69 7.50
CA GLY A 72 12.77 -11.52 6.30
C GLY A 72 11.58 -11.21 5.39
N GLN A 73 10.48 -10.72 5.94
CA GLN A 73 9.30 -10.35 5.19
C GLN A 73 8.74 -9.02 5.68
N LEU A 74 8.37 -8.14 4.75
CA LEU A 74 7.64 -6.91 5.00
C LEU A 74 6.30 -6.95 4.26
N LYS A 75 5.19 -6.86 4.99
CA LYS A 75 3.85 -6.79 4.42
C LYS A 75 3.52 -5.35 4.04
N VAL A 76 3.07 -5.16 2.81
CA VAL A 76 2.63 -3.88 2.27
C VAL A 76 1.28 -4.04 1.56
N ALA A 77 0.52 -2.96 1.46
CA ALA A 77 -0.85 -3.01 0.97
C ALA A 77 -1.02 -2.17 -0.32
N PRO A 78 -0.54 -2.65 -1.49
CA PRO A 78 -0.86 -2.03 -2.77
C PRO A 78 -2.35 -2.13 -3.13
N GLU A 79 -3.06 -3.14 -2.62
CA GLU A 79 -4.49 -3.39 -2.70
C GLU A 79 -4.96 -3.84 -4.09
N HIS A 80 -4.50 -3.25 -5.19
CA HIS A 80 -4.87 -3.56 -6.55
C HIS A 80 -3.76 -3.16 -7.54
N THR A 81 -3.87 -3.58 -8.82
CA THR A 81 -2.94 -3.17 -9.89
C THR A 81 -3.57 -2.23 -10.90
N SER A 82 -4.90 -2.12 -10.94
CA SER A 82 -5.63 -1.19 -11.81
C SER A 82 -5.74 0.18 -11.14
N ASP A 83 -5.17 1.22 -11.78
CA ASP A 83 -5.20 2.59 -11.25
C ASP A 83 -6.63 3.12 -11.12
N ARG A 84 -7.54 2.70 -12.00
CA ARG A 84 -8.96 3.05 -11.92
C ARG A 84 -9.61 2.53 -10.62
N VAL A 85 -9.26 1.33 -10.21
CA VAL A 85 -9.74 0.73 -8.95
C VAL A 85 -9.06 1.37 -7.76
N LEU A 86 -7.75 1.60 -7.86
CA LEU A 86 -6.97 2.30 -6.82
C LEU A 86 -7.49 3.73 -6.56
N GLU A 87 -7.94 4.44 -7.60
CA GLU A 87 -8.56 5.75 -7.45
C GLU A 87 -9.85 5.67 -6.63
N LEU A 88 -10.71 4.68 -6.87
CA LEU A 88 -11.91 4.43 -6.05
C LEU A 88 -11.56 4.02 -4.61
N MET A 89 -10.48 3.29 -4.42
CA MET A 89 -9.92 2.95 -3.09
C MET A 89 -9.25 4.14 -2.40
N ARG A 90 -9.06 5.27 -3.09
CA ARG A 90 -8.31 6.42 -2.59
C ARG A 90 -6.87 6.09 -2.26
N LYS A 91 -6.26 5.24 -3.06
CA LYS A 91 -4.85 4.83 -2.97
C LYS A 91 -4.00 5.55 -4.01
N SER A 92 -2.69 5.50 -3.82
CA SER A 92 -1.71 5.86 -4.84
C SER A 92 -1.80 4.91 -6.04
N ASP A 93 -1.31 5.33 -7.19
CA ASP A 93 -1.24 4.51 -8.38
C ASP A 93 -0.31 3.29 -8.22
N HIS A 94 -0.45 2.32 -9.08
CA HIS A 94 0.36 1.10 -9.07
C HIS A 94 1.83 1.38 -9.40
N ALA A 95 2.13 2.44 -10.14
CA ALA A 95 3.50 2.84 -10.45
C ALA A 95 4.27 3.18 -9.18
N THR A 96 3.66 3.93 -8.24
CA THR A 96 4.26 4.25 -6.93
C THR A 96 4.64 3.00 -6.14
N TYR A 97 3.79 1.96 -6.17
CA TYR A 97 4.12 0.69 -5.53
C TYR A 97 5.32 0.00 -6.21
N ARG A 98 5.39 0.00 -7.54
CA ARG A 98 6.51 -0.60 -8.27
C ARG A 98 7.83 0.11 -7.96
N GLU A 99 7.82 1.44 -7.96
CA GLU A 99 9.00 2.24 -7.57
C GLU A 99 9.48 1.90 -6.16
N PHE A 100 8.56 1.76 -5.20
CA PHE A 100 8.89 1.32 -3.85
C PHE A 100 9.48 -0.10 -3.84
N ALA A 101 8.87 -1.04 -4.57
CA ALA A 101 9.35 -2.42 -4.64
C ALA A 101 10.77 -2.52 -5.22
N ASP A 102 11.05 -1.73 -6.26
CA ASP A 102 12.39 -1.64 -6.86
C ASP A 102 13.40 -1.04 -5.89
N ALA A 103 13.03 0.04 -5.18
CA ALA A 103 13.88 0.67 -4.18
C ALA A 103 14.15 -0.28 -3.00
N TYR A 104 13.15 -1.05 -2.57
CA TYR A 104 13.30 -2.06 -1.52
C TYR A 104 14.24 -3.19 -1.96
N ALA A 105 14.08 -3.70 -3.17
CA ALA A 105 14.93 -4.75 -3.73
C ALA A 105 16.39 -4.26 -3.89
N GLU A 106 16.58 -3.04 -4.37
CA GLU A 106 17.92 -2.42 -4.50
C GLU A 106 18.59 -2.25 -3.12
N THR A 107 17.84 -1.75 -2.13
CA THR A 107 18.33 -1.58 -0.76
C THR A 107 18.78 -2.91 -0.17
N ASN A 108 17.96 -3.95 -0.30
CA ASN A 108 18.31 -5.30 0.18
C ASN A 108 19.56 -5.85 -0.51
N ARG A 109 19.70 -5.63 -1.82
CA ARG A 109 20.89 -6.03 -2.57
C ARG A 109 22.16 -5.32 -2.07
N LYS A 110 22.07 -4.02 -1.80
CA LYS A 110 23.19 -3.24 -1.25
C LYS A 110 23.60 -3.70 0.16
N LEU A 111 22.60 -4.06 0.99
CA LEU A 111 22.80 -4.53 2.36
C LEU A 111 23.14 -6.04 2.44
N GLY A 112 23.14 -6.77 1.32
CA GLY A 112 23.33 -8.23 1.30
C GLY A 112 22.24 -8.99 2.05
N LYS A 113 21.01 -8.44 2.13
CA LYS A 113 19.87 -9.06 2.84
C LYS A 113 19.02 -9.88 1.88
N LYS A 114 18.42 -10.94 2.41
CA LYS A 114 17.39 -11.74 1.73
C LYS A 114 16.04 -11.48 2.38
N GLN A 115 15.38 -10.41 1.95
CA GLN A 115 14.08 -9.98 2.48
C GLN A 115 13.09 -9.82 1.33
N TYR A 116 11.82 -10.13 1.58
CA TYR A 116 10.78 -10.17 0.57
C TYR A 116 9.64 -9.24 0.93
N LEU A 117 9.06 -8.57 -0.07
CA LEU A 117 7.78 -7.90 0.08
C LEU A 117 6.65 -8.92 -0.05
N ILE A 118 5.68 -8.82 0.84
CA ILE A 118 4.44 -9.59 0.78
C ILE A 118 3.30 -8.62 0.50
N PRO A 119 2.93 -8.44 -0.77
CA PRO A 119 1.85 -7.54 -1.16
C PRO A 119 0.50 -8.13 -0.77
N TYR A 120 -0.37 -7.27 -0.26
CA TYR A 120 -1.75 -7.58 0.04
C TYR A 120 -2.65 -7.01 -1.05
N TYR A 121 -3.55 -7.85 -1.59
CA TYR A 121 -4.50 -7.48 -2.64
C TYR A 121 -5.93 -7.72 -2.20
N ILE A 122 -6.85 -6.91 -2.74
CA ILE A 122 -8.30 -7.04 -2.55
C ILE A 122 -8.94 -7.38 -3.89
N ALA A 123 -9.63 -8.51 -3.95
CA ALA A 123 -10.47 -8.91 -5.08
C ALA A 123 -11.91 -8.40 -4.87
N GLY A 124 -12.61 -8.09 -5.95
CA GLY A 124 -14.03 -7.73 -5.92
C GLY A 124 -14.36 -6.40 -5.23
N HIS A 125 -13.40 -5.47 -5.10
CA HIS A 125 -13.70 -4.13 -4.61
C HIS A 125 -14.76 -3.45 -5.50
N PRO A 126 -15.73 -2.71 -4.93
CA PRO A 126 -16.68 -1.92 -5.71
C PRO A 126 -16.00 -1.08 -6.79
N GLY A 127 -16.46 -1.20 -8.01
CA GLY A 127 -15.85 -0.62 -9.19
C GLY A 127 -14.87 -1.53 -9.94
N ALA A 128 -14.36 -2.60 -9.33
CA ALA A 128 -13.53 -3.58 -10.04
C ALA A 128 -14.40 -4.45 -10.96
N THR A 129 -13.90 -4.68 -12.18
CA THR A 129 -14.52 -5.53 -13.19
C THR A 129 -13.70 -6.80 -13.41
N LEU A 130 -14.23 -7.75 -14.15
CA LEU A 130 -13.48 -8.94 -14.56
C LEU A 130 -12.21 -8.58 -15.37
N GLU A 131 -12.27 -7.51 -16.16
CA GLU A 131 -11.10 -7.00 -16.89
C GLU A 131 -9.99 -6.53 -15.96
N ASP A 132 -10.34 -5.82 -14.86
CA ASP A 132 -9.38 -5.41 -13.84
C ASP A 132 -8.79 -6.62 -13.10
N ALA A 133 -9.60 -7.66 -12.84
CA ALA A 133 -9.11 -8.89 -12.22
C ALA A 133 -8.14 -9.63 -13.15
N LEU A 134 -8.44 -9.71 -14.46
CA LEU A 134 -7.55 -10.28 -15.46
C LEU A 134 -6.24 -9.48 -15.57
N HIS A 135 -6.33 -8.16 -15.61
CA HIS A 135 -5.16 -7.28 -15.59
C HIS A 135 -4.27 -7.58 -14.37
N THR A 136 -4.87 -7.67 -13.18
CA THR A 136 -4.15 -8.00 -11.95
C THR A 136 -3.47 -9.37 -12.04
N ALA A 137 -4.17 -10.39 -12.53
CA ALA A 137 -3.61 -11.73 -12.70
C ALA A 137 -2.42 -11.74 -13.69
N LEU A 138 -2.50 -10.97 -14.78
CA LEU A 138 -1.42 -10.85 -15.75
C LEU A 138 -0.21 -10.10 -15.18
N GLU A 139 -0.43 -9.03 -14.43
CA GLU A 139 0.67 -8.30 -13.76
C GLU A 139 1.36 -9.20 -12.71
N LEU A 140 0.61 -9.93 -11.89
CA LEU A 140 1.18 -10.87 -10.93
C LEU A 140 1.97 -11.99 -11.61
N LYS A 141 1.46 -12.51 -12.73
CA LYS A 141 2.18 -13.52 -13.53
C LYS A 141 3.54 -13.00 -14.02
N LYS A 142 3.64 -11.72 -14.41
CA LYS A 142 4.92 -11.12 -14.87
C LYS A 142 5.95 -11.06 -13.75
N THR A 143 5.51 -10.86 -12.49
CA THR A 143 6.43 -10.82 -11.34
C THR A 143 6.96 -12.21 -10.96
N GLY A 144 6.38 -13.28 -11.48
CA GLY A 144 6.70 -14.67 -11.10
C GLY A 144 6.33 -15.02 -9.66
N PHE A 145 5.58 -14.16 -8.99
CA PHE A 145 5.16 -14.33 -7.61
C PHE A 145 3.65 -14.57 -7.52
N VAL A 146 3.25 -15.59 -6.77
CA VAL A 146 1.85 -15.85 -6.42
C VAL A 146 1.61 -15.25 -5.04
N PRO A 147 0.77 -14.23 -4.88
CA PRO A 147 0.52 -13.62 -3.59
C PRO A 147 -0.23 -14.60 -2.67
N ASP A 148 0.30 -14.81 -1.46
CA ASP A 148 -0.37 -15.59 -0.41
C ASP A 148 -1.53 -14.81 0.25
N GLN A 149 -1.59 -13.51 0.03
CA GLN A 149 -2.52 -12.61 0.71
C GLN A 149 -3.39 -11.87 -0.31
N VAL A 150 -4.44 -12.56 -0.75
CA VAL A 150 -5.55 -11.99 -1.51
C VAL A 150 -6.81 -12.15 -0.65
N GLN A 151 -7.53 -11.07 -0.46
CA GLN A 151 -8.79 -11.08 0.28
C GLN A 151 -9.93 -10.62 -0.63
N ASP A 152 -11.05 -11.32 -0.57
CA ASP A 152 -12.28 -10.80 -1.15
C ASP A 152 -12.72 -9.54 -0.41
N PHE A 153 -13.29 -8.59 -1.15
CA PHE A 153 -13.82 -7.38 -0.56
C PHE A 153 -14.85 -7.72 0.53
N TYR A 154 -14.63 -7.17 1.71
CA TYR A 154 -15.54 -7.31 2.84
C TYR A 154 -16.10 -5.94 3.24
N PRO A 155 -17.44 -5.74 3.16
CA PRO A 155 -18.07 -4.48 3.53
C PRO A 155 -17.87 -4.16 5.01
N THR A 156 -17.06 -3.16 5.31
CA THR A 156 -16.82 -2.69 6.68
C THR A 156 -17.70 -1.46 6.96
N PRO A 157 -18.54 -1.47 8.00
CA PRO A 157 -19.40 -0.35 8.32
C PRO A 157 -18.64 0.97 8.44
N GLY A 158 -19.25 2.06 7.95
CA GLY A 158 -18.67 3.41 8.02
C GLY A 158 -17.59 3.72 6.98
N THR A 159 -17.36 2.84 6.00
CA THR A 159 -16.39 3.08 4.92
C THR A 159 -17.05 3.51 3.62
N LEU A 160 -16.33 4.30 2.81
CA LEU A 160 -16.76 4.69 1.47
C LEU A 160 -16.99 3.47 0.57
N ALA A 161 -16.13 2.46 0.68
CA ALA A 161 -16.25 1.24 -0.10
C ALA A 161 -17.55 0.48 0.22
N THR A 162 -17.99 0.47 1.47
CA THR A 162 -19.29 -0.13 1.85
C THR A 162 -20.46 0.69 1.30
N CYS A 163 -20.36 2.01 1.29
CA CYS A 163 -21.36 2.87 0.63
C CYS A 163 -21.44 2.55 -0.87
N MET A 164 -20.30 2.48 -1.56
CA MET A 164 -20.22 2.07 -2.97
C MET A 164 -20.81 0.69 -3.21
N TYR A 165 -20.50 -0.28 -2.37
CA TYR A 165 -21.01 -1.64 -2.46
C TYR A 165 -22.55 -1.68 -2.34
N HIS A 166 -23.12 -0.94 -1.39
CA HIS A 166 -24.55 -0.90 -1.16
C HIS A 166 -25.30 -0.17 -2.28
N THR A 167 -24.81 1.02 -2.67
CA THR A 167 -25.50 1.92 -3.60
C THR A 167 -25.23 1.62 -5.06
N GLY A 168 -24.08 1.02 -5.40
CA GLY A 168 -23.62 0.89 -6.79
C GLY A 168 -23.18 2.21 -7.41
N LEU A 169 -22.87 3.22 -6.58
CA LEU A 169 -22.48 4.56 -7.02
C LEU A 169 -21.12 4.94 -6.45
N ASP A 170 -20.33 5.67 -7.23
CA ASP A 170 -19.20 6.43 -6.72
C ASP A 170 -19.73 7.63 -5.92
N PRO A 171 -19.47 7.74 -4.61
CA PRO A 171 -20.05 8.79 -3.77
C PRO A 171 -19.57 10.21 -4.07
N PHE A 172 -18.53 10.37 -4.88
CA PHE A 172 -17.99 11.69 -5.24
C PHE A 172 -18.51 12.20 -6.59
N THR A 173 -18.74 11.29 -7.54
CA THR A 173 -19.19 11.65 -8.89
C THR A 173 -20.65 11.30 -9.13
N MET A 174 -21.26 10.51 -8.24
CA MET A 174 -22.61 9.94 -8.37
C MET A 174 -22.79 9.08 -9.64
N ARG A 175 -21.70 8.63 -10.23
CA ARG A 175 -21.76 7.73 -11.40
C ARG A 175 -21.92 6.29 -10.94
N ALA A 176 -22.69 5.52 -11.73
CA ALA A 176 -22.82 4.08 -11.51
C ALA A 176 -21.46 3.38 -11.65
N ILE A 177 -21.19 2.45 -10.75
CA ILE A 177 -19.99 1.60 -10.75
C ILE A 177 -20.42 0.13 -10.71
N HIS A 178 -19.57 -0.74 -11.24
CA HIS A 178 -19.78 -2.18 -11.15
C HIS A 178 -19.63 -2.64 -9.68
N VAL A 179 -20.52 -3.54 -9.26
CA VAL A 179 -20.43 -4.20 -7.94
C VAL A 179 -20.68 -5.69 -8.14
N ALA A 180 -19.65 -6.49 -7.95
CA ALA A 180 -19.80 -7.96 -7.98
C ALA A 180 -20.69 -8.42 -6.81
N ARG A 181 -21.79 -9.12 -7.13
CA ARG A 181 -22.77 -9.61 -6.13
C ARG A 181 -23.07 -11.09 -6.23
N GLY A 182 -22.52 -11.73 -7.24
CA GLY A 182 -22.76 -13.13 -7.53
C GLY A 182 -21.48 -13.95 -7.65
N ALA A 183 -21.56 -15.24 -7.43
CA ALA A 183 -20.43 -16.18 -7.53
C ALA A 183 -19.82 -16.30 -8.95
N ARG A 184 -20.41 -15.64 -9.94
CA ARG A 184 -19.94 -15.66 -11.35
C ARG A 184 -19.41 -14.30 -11.83
N GLU A 185 -19.36 -13.31 -10.96
CA GLU A 185 -18.92 -11.92 -11.27
C GLU A 185 -17.52 -11.60 -10.74
#